data_e9bb62c9c6bae89ec98950690d80fc3f
#
_entry.id   e9bb62c9c6bae89ec98950690d80fc3f
#
_cell.length_a   1.000
_cell.length_b   1.000
_cell.length_c   1.000
_cell.angle_alpha   90.00
_cell.angle_beta   90.00
_cell.angle_gamma   90.00
#
_symmetry.space_group_name_H-M   'P 1'
#
loop_
_entity.id
_entity.type
_entity.pdbx_description
1 polymer ?
#
loop_
_entity_poly.entity_id
_entity_poly.type
_entity_poly.pdbx_seq_one_letter_code
_entity_poly.pdbx_strand_id
1 'polypeptide(L)'
;MKRLGIFFFYEKNGDVDDFITYYLADLNKNLTELVVVCNGKLSEQGRAAFSQFTDNIIVRENKGLDVWAYKTALDSYGWAKLSEFDEIVMTNSTLMGPVRPLKEMFDAMWENQDLDFWGLSIHHGAKSNPFKGKHLYNYLPVHIQSHFIVYRRRFVQNPALQAYWDNMPMIESYTDSVQRYEAVFTKQFEDKGFKWDVYVKTDDLKDFTDYPLLVCPTLLLREKKCPLFKRRSFMHELEAYLNDTAGEPVQELYDYLRDETGYPMDLIWKNMIRTMHPHDFTRNLALTRIIEPTVLDEATAQSIRQNRRIALAMHLYFMDMLDSSKAFAAKFPPETDIFISTSSADKKPQIETAFADLNVRSVTVTVVENQGRDVGAFLCDLAPQLRDYDYACFMHDKKAIQTRPGSVGASFGYVCNENVCKNAAHVLNVLCEFEKDPYLGILCPPYPTHGLYFMNMCSGGWGPNFENTKKLMKDLGEQEKELILRRYFYGQTQTET
;
A
#
# COMPACT_ATOMS: atom_id res chain seq x y z
N MET A 1 33.55 2.10 15.34
CA MET A 1 32.76 0.85 15.27
C MET A 1 32.57 0.47 13.79
N LYS A 2 32.98 -0.73 13.42
CA LYS A 2 32.82 -1.24 12.04
C LYS A 2 31.56 -2.11 11.94
N ARG A 3 30.56 -1.69 11.16
CA ARG A 3 29.34 -2.46 10.92
C ARG A 3 29.21 -2.81 9.44
N LEU A 4 28.90 -4.07 9.13
CA LEU A 4 28.49 -4.53 7.83
C LEU A 4 26.96 -4.66 7.81
N GLY A 5 26.28 -3.99 6.89
CA GLY A 5 24.87 -4.22 6.59
C GLY A 5 24.69 -5.23 5.45
N ILE A 6 23.84 -6.19 5.65
CA ILE A 6 23.36 -7.11 4.61
C ILE A 6 21.88 -6.86 4.44
N PHE A 7 21.50 -6.24 3.32
CA PHE A 7 20.12 -5.92 3.02
C PHE A 7 19.57 -6.86 1.96
N PHE A 8 18.56 -7.63 2.32
CA PHE A 8 17.85 -8.51 1.39
C PHE A 8 16.70 -7.77 0.71
N PHE A 9 16.64 -7.91 -0.62
CA PHE A 9 15.59 -7.37 -1.46
C PHE A 9 14.99 -8.41 -2.39
N TYR A 10 13.67 -8.40 -2.48
CA TYR A 10 12.91 -9.12 -3.50
C TYR A 10 11.69 -8.31 -3.91
N GLU A 11 11.54 -8.11 -5.20
CA GLU A 11 10.33 -7.61 -5.86
C GLU A 11 10.24 -8.26 -7.25
N LYS A 12 9.02 -8.62 -7.66
CA LYS A 12 8.75 -9.43 -8.86
C LYS A 12 9.37 -8.84 -10.14
N ASN A 13 9.30 -7.52 -10.29
CA ASN A 13 9.82 -6.79 -11.46
C ASN A 13 11.22 -6.21 -11.20
N GLY A 14 11.67 -6.20 -9.96
CA GLY A 14 12.92 -5.60 -9.53
C GLY A 14 12.84 -4.10 -9.29
N ASP A 15 11.66 -3.56 -9.08
CA ASP A 15 11.42 -2.15 -8.82
C ASP A 15 11.65 -1.84 -7.34
N VAL A 16 12.41 -0.79 -7.05
CA VAL A 16 12.75 -0.36 -5.69
C VAL A 16 11.88 0.83 -5.31
N ASP A 17 10.99 0.64 -4.34
CA ASP A 17 10.11 1.69 -3.84
C ASP A 17 10.87 2.72 -2.97
N ASP A 18 10.37 3.95 -2.94
CA ASP A 18 10.97 5.06 -2.19
C ASP A 18 11.10 4.79 -0.68
N PHE A 19 10.22 3.97 -0.09
CA PHE A 19 10.33 3.62 1.33
C PHE A 19 11.60 2.82 1.63
N ILE A 20 12.11 2.04 0.67
CA ILE A 20 13.35 1.28 0.80
C ILE A 20 14.56 2.23 0.81
N THR A 21 14.60 3.18 -0.09
CA THR A 21 15.66 4.20 -0.12
C THR A 21 15.62 5.10 1.12
N TYR A 22 14.42 5.43 1.60
CA TYR A 22 14.25 6.16 2.86
C TYR A 22 14.80 5.38 4.06
N TYR A 23 14.49 4.07 4.15
CA TYR A 23 15.03 3.19 5.19
C TYR A 23 16.56 3.07 5.09
N LEU A 24 17.09 2.81 3.90
CA LEU A 24 18.52 2.66 3.67
C LEU A 24 19.30 3.95 3.94
N ALA A 25 18.71 5.11 3.67
CA ALA A 25 19.34 6.41 3.95
C ALA A 25 19.66 6.62 5.43
N ASP A 26 18.82 6.13 6.33
CA ASP A 26 19.12 6.19 7.78
C ASP A 26 19.98 5.01 8.25
N LEU A 27 19.70 3.80 7.75
CA LEU A 27 20.49 2.62 8.08
C LEU A 27 21.97 2.83 7.73
N ASN A 28 22.28 3.34 6.54
CA ASN A 28 23.63 3.52 6.03
C ASN A 28 24.47 4.50 6.86
N LYS A 29 23.85 5.44 7.58
CA LYS A 29 24.55 6.32 8.53
C LYS A 29 25.18 5.55 9.70
N ASN A 30 24.72 4.34 9.96
CA ASN A 30 25.19 3.49 11.05
C ASN A 30 26.11 2.36 10.58
N LEU A 31 26.36 2.26 9.28
CA LEU A 31 27.16 1.21 8.66
C LEU A 31 28.51 1.73 8.18
N THR A 32 29.50 0.82 8.11
CA THR A 32 30.78 1.04 7.45
C THR A 32 30.75 0.51 6.01
N GLU A 33 30.08 -0.62 5.82
CA GLU A 33 29.88 -1.25 4.52
C GLU A 33 28.42 -1.72 4.41
N LEU A 34 27.87 -1.68 3.19
CA LEU A 34 26.56 -2.23 2.88
C LEU A 34 26.66 -3.16 1.66
N VAL A 35 26.08 -4.35 1.76
CA VAL A 35 25.82 -5.22 0.63
C VAL A 35 24.31 -5.41 0.45
N VAL A 36 23.84 -5.24 -0.78
CA VAL A 36 22.45 -5.49 -1.15
C VAL A 36 22.37 -6.80 -1.91
N VAL A 37 21.55 -7.72 -1.44
CA VAL A 37 21.32 -9.00 -2.13
C VAL A 37 19.90 -9.03 -2.69
N CYS A 38 19.81 -9.04 -4.02
CA CYS A 38 18.55 -9.06 -4.76
C CYS A 38 18.25 -10.47 -5.26
N ASN A 39 17.13 -11.05 -4.86
CA ASN A 39 16.63 -12.28 -5.48
C ASN A 39 15.81 -11.94 -6.75
N GLY A 40 16.04 -12.68 -7.84
CA GLY A 40 15.32 -12.54 -9.09
C GLY A 40 15.83 -11.37 -9.94
N LYS A 41 14.96 -10.44 -10.25
CA LYS A 41 15.27 -9.28 -11.12
C LYS A 41 15.66 -8.06 -10.30
N LEU A 42 16.42 -7.19 -10.92
CA LEU A 42 16.64 -5.82 -10.47
C LEU A 42 16.57 -4.91 -11.69
N SER A 43 15.63 -3.97 -11.71
CA SER A 43 15.50 -3.00 -12.79
C SER A 43 16.69 -2.04 -12.82
N GLU A 44 16.91 -1.36 -13.96
CA GLU A 44 17.97 -0.34 -14.06
C GLU A 44 17.73 0.80 -13.05
N GLN A 45 16.48 1.22 -12.88
CA GLN A 45 16.08 2.21 -11.90
C GLN A 45 16.31 1.70 -10.47
N GLY A 46 15.98 0.43 -10.20
CA GLY A 46 16.23 -0.20 -8.92
C GLY A 46 17.73 -0.30 -8.60
N ARG A 47 18.56 -0.63 -9.60
CA ARG A 47 20.01 -0.62 -9.45
C ARG A 47 20.54 0.79 -9.13
N ALA A 48 20.07 1.80 -9.85
CA ALA A 48 20.45 3.20 -9.61
C ALA A 48 20.01 3.66 -8.21
N ALA A 49 18.86 3.20 -7.71
CA ALA A 49 18.40 3.49 -6.36
C ALA A 49 19.33 2.91 -5.28
N PHE A 50 19.79 1.67 -5.43
CA PHE A 50 20.74 1.06 -4.49
C PHE A 50 22.16 1.62 -4.62
N SER A 51 22.58 1.99 -5.84
CA SER A 51 23.93 2.56 -6.06
C SER A 51 24.15 3.91 -5.39
N GLN A 52 23.10 4.56 -4.88
CA GLN A 52 23.23 5.73 -4.00
C GLN A 52 23.85 5.39 -2.64
N PHE A 53 23.82 4.13 -2.23
CA PHE A 53 24.27 3.67 -0.92
C PHE A 53 25.47 2.71 -1.01
N THR A 54 25.56 1.92 -2.07
CA THR A 54 26.62 0.93 -2.26
C THR A 54 26.76 0.47 -3.70
N ASP A 55 27.98 0.17 -4.12
CA ASP A 55 28.26 -0.54 -5.38
C ASP A 55 28.22 -2.06 -5.21
N ASN A 56 28.18 -2.56 -3.96
CA ASN A 56 28.15 -3.99 -3.67
C ASN A 56 26.72 -4.53 -3.76
N ILE A 57 26.25 -4.79 -4.99
CA ILE A 57 24.92 -5.29 -5.31
C ILE A 57 25.02 -6.67 -5.94
N ILE A 58 24.56 -7.69 -5.23
CA ILE A 58 24.53 -9.08 -5.68
C ILE A 58 23.12 -9.39 -6.19
N VAL A 59 22.99 -9.71 -7.47
CA VAL A 59 21.72 -10.19 -8.05
C VAL A 59 21.84 -11.69 -8.26
N ARG A 60 20.89 -12.45 -7.72
CA ARG A 60 20.90 -13.92 -7.75
C ARG A 60 19.54 -14.50 -8.11
N GLU A 61 19.52 -15.78 -8.46
CA GLU A 61 18.26 -16.49 -8.69
C GLU A 61 17.35 -16.43 -7.44
N ASN A 62 16.04 -16.30 -7.65
CA ASN A 62 15.07 -16.27 -6.55
C ASN A 62 14.84 -17.69 -5.98
N LYS A 63 15.82 -18.17 -5.21
CA LYS A 63 15.79 -19.45 -4.50
C LYS A 63 16.25 -19.26 -3.06
N GLY A 64 15.63 -19.98 -2.12
CA GLY A 64 16.05 -20.01 -0.73
C GLY A 64 15.66 -18.76 0.07
N LEU A 65 14.79 -17.91 -0.48
CA LEU A 65 14.24 -16.70 0.16
C LEU A 65 15.33 -15.76 0.72
N ASP A 66 15.06 -15.10 1.82
CA ASP A 66 16.00 -14.25 2.55
C ASP A 66 17.16 -15.01 3.17
N VAL A 67 16.93 -16.23 3.66
CA VAL A 67 17.94 -17.09 4.30
C VAL A 67 19.13 -17.32 3.37
N TRP A 68 18.88 -17.72 2.12
CA TRP A 68 19.94 -17.96 1.15
C TRP A 68 20.52 -16.67 0.57
N ALA A 69 19.78 -15.57 0.61
CA ALA A 69 20.35 -14.26 0.30
C ALA A 69 21.37 -13.83 1.36
N TYR A 70 21.04 -13.99 2.64
CA TYR A 70 22.00 -13.75 3.73
C TYR A 70 23.19 -14.68 3.63
N LYS A 71 22.97 -15.99 3.42
CA LYS A 71 24.06 -16.94 3.20
C LYS A 71 24.97 -16.51 2.05
N THR A 72 24.42 -16.10 0.91
CA THR A 72 25.19 -15.64 -0.24
C THR A 72 26.09 -14.46 0.10
N ALA A 73 25.59 -13.49 0.86
CA ALA A 73 26.39 -12.36 1.32
C ALA A 73 27.50 -12.81 2.28
N LEU A 74 27.19 -13.64 3.28
CA LEU A 74 28.17 -14.17 4.22
C LEU A 74 29.28 -14.94 3.51
N ASP A 75 28.92 -15.82 2.57
CA ASP A 75 29.85 -16.62 1.77
C ASP A 75 30.75 -15.70 0.90
N SER A 76 30.19 -14.62 0.33
CA SER A 76 30.95 -13.69 -0.54
C SER A 76 32.02 -12.89 0.21
N TYR A 77 31.80 -12.60 1.50
CA TYR A 77 32.78 -11.95 2.37
C TYR A 77 33.78 -12.95 2.94
N GLY A 78 33.33 -14.15 3.27
CA GLY A 78 34.11 -15.17 3.98
C GLY A 78 34.32 -14.85 5.45
N TRP A 79 34.36 -15.87 6.29
CA TRP A 79 34.38 -15.72 7.76
C TRP A 79 35.58 -14.95 8.31
N ALA A 80 36.72 -14.99 7.64
CA ALA A 80 37.90 -14.22 8.04
C ALA A 80 37.61 -12.71 7.96
N LYS A 81 37.08 -12.22 6.83
CA LYS A 81 36.73 -10.79 6.66
C LYS A 81 35.54 -10.40 7.53
N LEU A 82 34.52 -11.26 7.66
CA LEU A 82 33.36 -11.01 8.52
C LEU A 82 33.79 -10.78 9.99
N SER A 83 34.83 -11.46 10.46
CA SER A 83 35.39 -11.34 11.81
C SER A 83 36.06 -9.99 12.10
N GLU A 84 36.30 -9.17 11.08
CA GLU A 84 36.85 -7.81 11.25
C GLU A 84 35.79 -6.79 11.66
N PHE A 85 34.51 -7.07 11.42
CA PHE A 85 33.43 -6.19 11.80
C PHE A 85 33.05 -6.36 13.28
N ASP A 86 32.67 -5.28 13.92
CA ASP A 86 32.14 -5.30 15.28
C ASP A 86 30.73 -5.88 15.32
N GLU A 87 29.95 -5.58 14.28
CA GLU A 87 28.57 -6.07 14.10
C GLU A 87 28.28 -6.35 12.63
N ILE A 88 27.48 -7.40 12.39
CA ILE A 88 26.87 -7.71 11.09
C ILE A 88 25.37 -7.56 11.25
N VAL A 89 24.79 -6.63 10.52
CA VAL A 89 23.34 -6.30 10.53
C VAL A 89 22.70 -6.99 9.34
N MET A 90 21.74 -7.89 9.56
CA MET A 90 20.94 -8.51 8.52
C MET A 90 19.52 -7.96 8.62
N THR A 91 19.02 -7.40 7.52
CA THR A 91 17.68 -6.83 7.43
C THR A 91 17.12 -6.93 6.02
N ASN A 92 15.82 -6.69 5.86
CA ASN A 92 15.15 -6.89 4.58
C ASN A 92 14.07 -5.85 4.28
N SER A 93 13.57 -5.86 3.05
CA SER A 93 12.55 -4.95 2.52
C SER A 93 11.13 -5.16 3.07
N THR A 94 10.94 -6.00 4.09
CA THR A 94 9.63 -6.19 4.74
C THR A 94 9.35 -5.18 5.84
N LEU A 95 10.31 -4.33 6.17
CA LEU A 95 10.19 -3.25 7.15
C LEU A 95 10.03 -1.90 6.45
N MET A 96 9.24 -1.04 7.05
CA MET A 96 9.10 0.39 6.75
C MET A 96 9.57 1.22 7.94
N GLY A 97 9.85 2.48 7.71
CA GLY A 97 10.46 3.40 8.66
C GLY A 97 11.78 3.94 8.12
N PRO A 98 12.64 4.55 8.97
CA PRO A 98 12.41 4.68 10.40
C PRO A 98 11.52 5.89 10.76
N VAL A 99 10.75 5.76 11.83
CA VAL A 99 9.99 6.88 12.42
C VAL A 99 10.82 7.69 13.42
N ARG A 100 11.96 7.16 13.79
CA ARG A 100 13.00 7.78 14.62
C ARG A 100 14.37 7.26 14.22
N PRO A 101 15.48 7.99 14.47
CA PRO A 101 16.82 7.57 14.04
C PRO A 101 17.20 6.18 14.53
N LEU A 102 17.64 5.31 13.62
CA LEU A 102 18.13 3.97 13.97
C LEU A 102 19.35 3.99 14.90
N LYS A 103 20.07 5.10 14.93
CA LYS A 103 21.21 5.30 15.82
C LYS A 103 20.83 5.08 17.29
N GLU A 104 19.66 5.51 17.73
CA GLU A 104 19.20 5.32 19.11
C GLU A 104 19.16 3.83 19.49
N MET A 105 18.63 3.01 18.58
CA MET A 105 18.57 1.56 18.76
C MET A 105 19.97 0.92 18.79
N PHE A 106 20.83 1.30 17.85
CA PHE A 106 22.19 0.77 17.79
C PHE A 106 23.01 1.16 19.01
N ASP A 107 22.90 2.39 19.48
CA ASP A 107 23.63 2.86 20.67
C ASP A 107 23.15 2.12 21.93
N ALA A 108 21.85 2.02 22.13
CA ALA A 108 21.27 1.31 23.28
C ALA A 108 21.68 -0.16 23.33
N MET A 109 21.64 -0.84 22.19
CA MET A 109 22.03 -2.26 22.16
C MET A 109 23.55 -2.44 22.30
N TRP A 110 24.35 -1.42 21.91
CA TRP A 110 25.79 -1.46 22.10
C TRP A 110 26.22 -1.36 23.56
N GLU A 111 25.45 -0.77 24.43
CA GLU A 111 25.76 -0.67 25.87
C GLU A 111 25.89 -2.05 26.53
N ASN A 112 25.12 -3.04 26.10
CA ASN A 112 25.25 -4.41 26.60
C ASN A 112 26.28 -5.21 25.77
N GLN A 113 27.53 -5.19 26.21
CA GLN A 113 28.65 -5.89 25.55
C GLN A 113 28.63 -7.41 25.74
N ASP A 114 27.75 -7.92 26.60
CA ASP A 114 27.65 -9.36 26.91
C ASP A 114 26.85 -10.16 25.87
N LEU A 115 26.16 -9.48 24.97
CA LEU A 115 25.36 -10.15 23.93
C LEU A 115 26.23 -10.74 22.82
N ASP A 116 25.83 -11.90 22.33
CA ASP A 116 26.38 -12.53 21.13
C ASP A 116 25.65 -12.08 19.88
N PHE A 117 24.33 -11.96 19.98
CA PHE A 117 23.47 -11.43 18.92
C PHE A 117 22.25 -10.75 19.52
N TRP A 118 21.60 -9.90 18.71
CA TRP A 118 20.39 -9.21 19.11
C TRP A 118 19.47 -8.93 17.92
N GLY A 119 18.22 -8.56 18.19
CA GLY A 119 17.25 -8.23 17.14
C GLY A 119 16.36 -7.04 17.47
N LEU A 120 15.48 -6.70 16.53
CA LEU A 120 14.51 -5.63 16.73
C LEU A 120 13.45 -6.03 17.78
N SER A 121 12.80 -7.16 17.56
CA SER A 121 11.68 -7.67 18.37
C SER A 121 11.62 -9.19 18.34
N ILE A 122 10.78 -9.76 19.22
CA ILE A 122 10.54 -11.20 19.29
C ILE A 122 9.13 -11.58 18.81
N HIS A 123 9.00 -12.84 18.45
CA HIS A 123 7.76 -13.59 18.45
C HIS A 123 7.71 -14.40 19.74
N HIS A 124 6.58 -14.34 20.50
CA HIS A 124 6.49 -15.01 21.80
C HIS A 124 6.38 -16.55 21.73
N GLY A 125 6.38 -17.07 20.50
CA GLY A 125 6.25 -18.52 20.30
C GLY A 125 4.84 -19.03 20.57
N ALA A 126 4.70 -20.36 20.68
CA ALA A 126 3.44 -21.01 21.01
C ALA A 126 3.68 -22.35 21.72
N LYS A 127 2.73 -22.78 22.56
CA LYS A 127 2.83 -24.05 23.32
C LYS A 127 2.87 -25.29 22.43
N SER A 128 2.36 -25.21 21.21
CA SER A 128 2.40 -26.27 20.21
C SER A 128 3.08 -25.75 18.94
N ASN A 129 3.69 -26.65 18.18
CA ASN A 129 4.26 -26.28 16.90
C ASN A 129 3.15 -26.29 15.82
N PRO A 130 2.83 -25.14 15.18
CA PRO A 130 1.74 -25.05 14.21
C PRO A 130 2.11 -25.67 12.86
N PHE A 131 3.38 -25.95 12.62
CA PHE A 131 3.86 -26.47 11.35
C PHE A 131 3.75 -27.99 11.27
N LYS A 132 3.51 -28.52 10.08
CA LYS A 132 3.48 -29.97 9.82
C LYS A 132 4.89 -30.50 9.50
N GLY A 133 5.20 -31.69 9.96
CA GLY A 133 6.45 -32.37 9.62
C GLY A 133 7.38 -32.61 10.80
N LYS A 134 8.68 -32.80 10.51
CA LYS A 134 9.69 -33.00 11.55
C LYS A 134 10.14 -31.64 12.08
N HIS A 135 9.94 -31.40 13.34
CA HIS A 135 10.36 -30.19 14.04
C HIS A 135 11.54 -30.46 14.94
N LEU A 136 12.41 -29.45 15.09
CA LEU A 136 13.49 -29.52 16.06
C LEU A 136 12.94 -29.44 17.51
N TYR A 137 11.85 -28.68 17.70
CA TYR A 137 11.16 -28.51 18.97
C TYR A 137 9.67 -28.86 18.82
N ASN A 138 9.07 -29.50 19.85
CA ASN A 138 7.64 -29.85 19.85
C ASN A 138 6.71 -28.64 20.04
N TYR A 139 7.27 -27.46 20.28
CA TYR A 139 6.61 -26.18 20.45
C TYR A 139 7.24 -25.14 19.54
N LEU A 140 6.63 -23.99 19.36
CA LEU A 140 7.24 -22.87 18.68
C LEU A 140 8.04 -22.05 19.70
N PRO A 141 9.38 -22.04 19.64
CA PRO A 141 10.18 -21.27 20.62
C PRO A 141 9.95 -19.77 20.52
N VAL A 142 10.19 -19.05 21.61
CA VAL A 142 10.40 -17.60 21.57
C VAL A 142 11.64 -17.35 20.71
N HIS A 143 11.55 -16.42 19.79
CA HIS A 143 12.64 -16.16 18.86
C HIS A 143 12.69 -14.72 18.37
N ILE A 144 13.90 -14.25 18.06
CA ILE A 144 14.12 -13.03 17.32
C ILE A 144 13.57 -13.20 15.90
N GLN A 145 12.83 -12.22 15.42
CA GLN A 145 12.29 -12.24 14.07
C GLN A 145 13.38 -11.88 13.05
N SER A 146 13.53 -12.70 12.01
CA SER A 146 14.63 -12.66 11.05
C SER A 146 14.73 -11.40 10.19
N HIS A 147 13.71 -10.56 10.19
CA HIS A 147 13.70 -9.33 9.40
C HIS A 147 14.67 -8.24 9.89
N PHE A 148 15.17 -8.36 11.15
CA PHE A 148 16.24 -7.52 11.67
C PHE A 148 16.98 -8.25 12.79
N ILE A 149 18.20 -8.71 12.48
CA ILE A 149 19.05 -9.42 13.43
C ILE A 149 20.50 -8.93 13.27
N VAL A 150 21.21 -8.82 14.39
CA VAL A 150 22.60 -8.34 14.43
C VAL A 150 23.48 -9.34 15.14
N TYR A 151 24.55 -9.74 14.48
CA TYR A 151 25.58 -10.60 15.03
C TYR A 151 26.77 -9.79 15.54
N ARG A 152 27.20 -10.04 16.75
CA ARG A 152 28.41 -9.45 17.35
C ARG A 152 29.65 -10.16 16.85
N ARG A 153 30.81 -9.50 16.84
CA ARG A 153 32.10 -10.05 16.43
C ARG A 153 32.39 -11.40 17.08
N ARG A 154 32.24 -11.50 18.41
CA ARG A 154 32.52 -12.74 19.14
C ARG A 154 31.63 -13.90 18.70
N PHE A 155 30.42 -13.65 18.28
CA PHE A 155 29.51 -14.64 17.71
C PHE A 155 29.95 -15.04 16.30
N VAL A 156 30.32 -14.07 15.47
CA VAL A 156 30.82 -14.28 14.11
C VAL A 156 32.12 -15.12 14.12
N GLN A 157 32.96 -14.92 15.10
CA GLN A 157 34.23 -15.69 15.28
C GLN A 157 34.02 -17.09 15.81
N ASN A 158 32.81 -17.43 16.27
CA ASN A 158 32.55 -18.75 16.83
C ASN A 158 32.27 -19.78 15.73
N PRO A 159 32.97 -20.94 15.72
CA PRO A 159 32.80 -21.99 14.72
C PRO A 159 31.36 -22.54 14.64
N ALA A 160 30.59 -22.44 15.73
CA ALA A 160 29.20 -22.91 15.72
C ALA A 160 28.29 -22.08 14.80
N LEU A 161 28.52 -20.77 14.65
CA LEU A 161 27.77 -19.94 13.73
C LEU A 161 28.18 -20.26 12.27
N GLN A 162 29.49 -20.40 12.01
CA GLN A 162 29.96 -20.81 10.71
C GLN A 162 29.37 -22.16 10.30
N ALA A 163 29.47 -23.18 11.16
CA ALA A 163 28.91 -24.51 10.90
C ALA A 163 27.39 -24.48 10.68
N TYR A 164 26.67 -23.59 11.37
CA TYR A 164 25.24 -23.40 11.17
C TYR A 164 24.92 -22.93 9.74
N TRP A 165 25.62 -21.89 9.25
CA TRP A 165 25.43 -21.35 7.92
C TRP A 165 25.96 -22.30 6.81
N ASP A 166 27.11 -22.93 7.02
CA ASP A 166 27.68 -23.87 6.06
C ASP A 166 26.75 -25.08 5.81
N ASN A 167 26.08 -25.57 6.86
CA ASN A 167 25.12 -26.66 6.80
C ASN A 167 23.67 -26.23 6.54
N MET A 168 23.40 -24.95 6.23
CA MET A 168 22.04 -24.47 5.98
C MET A 168 21.44 -25.16 4.76
N PRO A 169 20.36 -25.94 4.92
CA PRO A 169 19.71 -26.62 3.79
C PRO A 169 19.07 -25.59 2.86
N MET A 170 18.79 -26.01 1.62
CA MET A 170 17.98 -25.19 0.72
C MET A 170 16.60 -24.95 1.33
N ILE A 171 16.17 -23.70 1.31
CA ILE A 171 14.85 -23.28 1.75
C ILE A 171 13.94 -23.24 0.52
N GLU A 172 12.85 -24.00 0.54
CA GLU A 172 12.00 -24.19 -0.63
C GLU A 172 10.68 -23.39 -0.54
N SER A 173 10.26 -23.03 0.68
CA SER A 173 9.01 -22.33 0.93
C SER A 173 9.12 -21.35 2.09
N TYR A 174 8.13 -20.44 2.19
CA TYR A 174 8.00 -19.52 3.34
C TYR A 174 7.90 -20.29 4.67
N THR A 175 7.06 -21.32 4.72
CA THR A 175 6.94 -22.20 5.90
C THR A 175 8.28 -22.84 6.27
N ASP A 176 9.05 -23.27 5.27
CA ASP A 176 10.36 -23.86 5.48
C ASP A 176 11.38 -22.85 6.04
N SER A 177 11.35 -21.60 5.58
CA SER A 177 12.16 -20.50 6.12
C SER A 177 11.85 -20.26 7.61
N VAL A 178 10.58 -20.22 7.98
CA VAL A 178 10.19 -20.03 9.38
C VAL A 178 10.62 -21.24 10.23
N GLN A 179 10.34 -22.47 9.79
CA GLN A 179 10.61 -23.68 10.58
C GLN A 179 12.09 -23.98 10.77
N ARG A 180 12.93 -23.80 9.74
CA ARG A 180 14.33 -24.22 9.75
C ARG A 180 15.29 -23.10 10.10
N TYR A 181 14.84 -21.86 10.03
CA TYR A 181 15.68 -20.70 10.31
C TYR A 181 15.08 -19.81 11.39
N GLU A 182 14.04 -19.01 11.10
CA GLU A 182 13.56 -17.95 11.99
C GLU A 182 13.17 -18.48 13.38
N ALA A 183 12.27 -19.44 13.42
CA ALA A 183 11.69 -19.93 14.68
C ALA A 183 12.67 -20.73 15.55
N VAL A 184 13.73 -21.25 14.97
CA VAL A 184 14.64 -22.16 15.70
C VAL A 184 16.01 -21.55 15.98
N PHE A 185 16.42 -20.53 15.22
CA PHE A 185 17.74 -19.92 15.31
C PHE A 185 18.08 -19.49 16.74
N THR A 186 17.25 -18.63 17.31
CA THR A 186 17.48 -18.06 18.65
C THR A 186 17.62 -19.16 19.69
N LYS A 187 16.69 -20.11 19.72
CA LYS A 187 16.69 -21.21 20.70
C LYS A 187 17.87 -22.16 20.54
N GLN A 188 18.26 -22.48 19.29
CA GLN A 188 19.42 -23.34 19.04
C GLN A 188 20.73 -22.75 19.58
N PHE A 189 20.89 -21.44 19.50
CA PHE A 189 22.09 -20.77 20.02
C PHE A 189 21.99 -20.52 21.53
N GLU A 190 20.80 -20.24 22.05
CA GLU A 190 20.56 -20.18 23.50
C GLU A 190 20.90 -21.52 24.18
N ASP A 191 20.48 -22.66 23.60
CA ASP A 191 20.79 -24.00 24.11
C ASP A 191 22.32 -24.31 24.11
N LYS A 192 23.08 -23.60 23.30
CA LYS A 192 24.56 -23.66 23.27
C LYS A 192 25.21 -22.64 24.20
N GLY A 193 24.41 -21.88 25.00
CA GLY A 193 24.90 -20.90 25.96
C GLY A 193 25.19 -19.51 25.42
N PHE A 194 24.81 -19.21 24.15
CA PHE A 194 24.94 -17.86 23.62
C PHE A 194 23.88 -16.92 24.20
N LYS A 195 24.29 -15.66 24.43
CA LYS A 195 23.45 -14.63 25.01
C LYS A 195 22.83 -13.75 23.91
N TRP A 196 21.53 -13.55 24.00
CA TRP A 196 20.79 -12.73 23.05
C TRP A 196 19.81 -11.79 23.75
N ASP A 197 19.37 -10.78 23.04
CA ASP A 197 18.36 -9.85 23.47
C ASP A 197 17.66 -9.15 22.30
N VAL A 198 16.67 -8.32 22.57
CA VAL A 198 16.02 -7.46 21.57
C VAL A 198 15.92 -6.03 22.06
N TYR A 199 15.90 -5.09 21.11
CA TYR A 199 15.72 -3.69 21.41
C TYR A 199 14.34 -3.39 21.97
N VAL A 200 13.30 -3.90 21.32
CA VAL A 200 11.91 -3.67 21.72
C VAL A 200 11.45 -4.81 22.65
N LYS A 201 11.34 -4.49 23.93
CA LYS A 201 10.87 -5.43 24.96
C LYS A 201 9.35 -5.55 24.94
N THR A 202 8.86 -6.76 24.84
CA THR A 202 7.42 -7.05 24.70
C THR A 202 6.91 -8.12 25.67
N ASP A 203 7.64 -8.41 26.76
CA ASP A 203 7.26 -9.43 27.74
C ASP A 203 5.90 -9.16 28.39
N ASP A 204 5.53 -7.90 28.51
CA ASP A 204 4.23 -7.42 28.99
C ASP A 204 3.07 -7.71 28.02
N LEU A 205 3.36 -8.06 26.77
CA LEU A 205 2.37 -8.35 25.72
C LEU A 205 2.19 -9.84 25.44
N LYS A 206 2.95 -10.73 26.09
CA LYS A 206 2.96 -12.18 25.80
C LYS A 206 1.62 -12.89 25.97
N ASP A 207 0.76 -12.36 26.85
CA ASP A 207 -0.58 -12.91 27.09
C ASP A 207 -1.64 -12.27 26.17
N PHE A 208 -1.26 -11.22 25.44
CA PHE A 208 -2.12 -10.52 24.49
C PHE A 208 -1.91 -10.99 23.06
N THR A 209 -0.66 -11.16 22.64
CA THR A 209 -0.34 -11.60 21.27
C THR A 209 1.03 -12.30 21.19
N ASP A 210 1.11 -13.30 20.33
CA ASP A 210 2.39 -13.94 20.00
C ASP A 210 3.25 -13.09 19.07
N TYR A 211 2.64 -12.12 18.36
CA TYR A 211 3.31 -11.30 17.34
C TYR A 211 3.12 -9.79 17.56
N PRO A 212 3.79 -9.21 18.58
CA PRO A 212 3.59 -7.78 18.93
C PRO A 212 3.86 -6.79 17.81
N LEU A 213 4.92 -7.00 17.01
CA LEU A 213 5.28 -6.07 15.94
C LEU A 213 4.20 -5.92 14.87
N LEU A 214 3.32 -6.90 14.72
CA LEU A 214 2.23 -6.88 13.76
C LEU A 214 0.90 -6.46 14.38
N VAL A 215 0.62 -6.93 15.60
CA VAL A 215 -0.67 -6.74 16.27
C VAL A 215 -0.71 -5.44 17.10
N CYS A 216 0.43 -4.99 17.63
CA CYS A 216 0.53 -3.78 18.45
C CYS A 216 1.55 -2.75 17.89
N PRO A 217 1.60 -2.50 16.56
CA PRO A 217 2.67 -1.69 15.99
C PRO A 217 2.69 -0.26 16.57
N THR A 218 1.55 0.37 16.75
CA THR A 218 1.43 1.72 17.30
C THR A 218 2.00 1.83 18.71
N LEU A 219 1.62 0.90 19.59
CA LEU A 219 2.14 0.84 20.96
C LEU A 219 3.66 0.70 20.95
N LEU A 220 4.20 -0.17 20.08
CA LEU A 220 5.66 -0.35 19.99
C LEU A 220 6.37 0.92 19.51
N LEU A 221 5.82 1.61 18.50
CA LEU A 221 6.38 2.86 17.99
C LEU A 221 6.29 3.98 19.02
N ARG A 222 5.12 4.17 19.64
CA ARG A 222 4.83 5.29 20.54
C ARG A 222 5.54 5.13 21.89
N GLU A 223 5.38 3.99 22.53
CA GLU A 223 5.79 3.81 23.92
C GLU A 223 7.13 3.07 24.06
N LYS A 224 7.39 2.09 23.21
CA LYS A 224 8.59 1.24 23.31
C LYS A 224 9.73 1.69 22.40
N LYS A 225 9.59 2.86 21.79
CA LYS A 225 10.61 3.50 20.93
C LYS A 225 11.04 2.63 19.74
N CYS A 226 10.20 1.70 19.28
CA CYS A 226 10.48 0.93 18.07
C CYS A 226 10.67 1.89 16.88
N PRO A 227 11.77 1.80 16.12
CA PRO A 227 11.97 2.71 14.99
C PRO A 227 11.28 2.25 13.71
N LEU A 228 10.88 1.00 13.61
CA LEU A 228 10.44 0.33 12.39
C LEU A 228 9.08 -0.36 12.59
N PHE A 229 8.34 -0.49 11.50
CA PHE A 229 7.08 -1.24 11.46
C PHE A 229 7.02 -2.15 10.23
N LYS A 230 6.10 -3.10 10.22
CA LYS A 230 5.97 -4.06 9.11
C LYS A 230 5.25 -3.43 7.92
N ARG A 231 5.85 -3.51 6.71
CA ARG A 231 5.17 -3.16 5.46
C ARG A 231 3.83 -3.88 5.31
N ARG A 232 3.83 -5.18 5.65
CA ARG A 232 2.64 -6.02 5.54
C ARG A 232 1.50 -5.62 6.49
N SER A 233 1.71 -4.72 7.48
CA SER A 233 0.62 -4.19 8.30
C SER A 233 -0.49 -3.51 7.48
N PHE A 234 -0.17 -3.03 6.27
CA PHE A 234 -1.13 -2.43 5.35
C PHE A 234 -1.64 -3.38 4.27
N MET A 235 -1.12 -4.62 4.19
CA MET A 235 -1.41 -5.58 3.12
C MET A 235 -2.54 -6.53 3.50
N HIS A 236 -3.36 -6.94 2.51
CA HIS A 236 -4.47 -7.88 2.73
C HIS A 236 -4.01 -9.31 3.03
N GLU A 237 -2.77 -9.67 2.71
CA GLU A 237 -2.17 -10.98 3.01
C GLU A 237 -2.23 -11.36 4.51
N LEU A 238 -2.64 -10.39 5.32
CA LEU A 238 -2.84 -10.53 6.77
C LEU A 238 -4.30 -10.73 7.18
N GLU A 239 -5.14 -11.18 6.30
CA GLU A 239 -6.58 -11.30 6.57
C GLU A 239 -6.89 -11.97 7.90
N ALA A 240 -6.14 -13.00 8.30
CA ALA A 240 -6.30 -13.64 9.61
C ALA A 240 -6.12 -12.64 10.76
N TYR A 241 -5.04 -11.87 10.76
CA TYR A 241 -4.79 -10.86 11.81
C TYR A 241 -5.79 -9.72 11.78
N LEU A 242 -6.22 -9.29 10.59
CA LEU A 242 -7.25 -8.26 10.44
C LEU A 242 -8.59 -8.76 10.99
N ASN A 243 -8.92 -10.03 10.77
CA ASN A 243 -10.15 -10.62 11.31
C ASN A 243 -10.09 -10.79 12.83
N ASP A 244 -8.95 -11.23 13.35
CA ASP A 244 -8.75 -11.44 14.81
C ASP A 244 -8.74 -10.12 15.60
N THR A 245 -8.41 -9.00 14.94
CA THR A 245 -8.29 -7.67 15.55
C THR A 245 -9.34 -6.67 15.05
N ALA A 246 -10.31 -7.10 14.25
CA ALA A 246 -11.28 -6.23 13.57
C ALA A 246 -10.64 -5.12 12.71
N GLY A 247 -9.38 -5.27 12.32
CA GLY A 247 -8.62 -4.31 11.51
C GLY A 247 -8.07 -3.10 12.27
N GLU A 248 -8.34 -2.98 13.58
CA GLU A 248 -7.92 -1.85 14.41
C GLU A 248 -6.43 -1.48 14.28
N PRO A 249 -5.46 -2.45 14.36
CA PRO A 249 -4.03 -2.11 14.34
C PRO A 249 -3.56 -1.39 13.07
N VAL A 250 -4.22 -1.62 11.95
CA VAL A 250 -3.88 -0.99 10.67
C VAL A 250 -4.29 0.48 10.67
N GLN A 251 -5.52 0.75 11.09
CA GLN A 251 -6.04 2.11 11.16
C GLN A 251 -5.32 2.93 12.22
N GLU A 252 -5.14 2.37 13.42
CA GLU A 252 -4.40 3.03 14.50
C GLU A 252 -2.97 3.38 14.08
N LEU A 253 -2.27 2.44 13.42
CA LEU A 253 -0.92 2.69 12.89
C LEU A 253 -0.91 3.81 11.86
N TYR A 254 -1.85 3.79 10.93
CA TYR A 254 -1.95 4.81 9.89
C TYR A 254 -2.18 6.20 10.50
N ASP A 255 -3.15 6.33 11.40
CA ASP A 255 -3.49 7.60 12.05
C ASP A 255 -2.31 8.11 12.90
N TYR A 256 -1.66 7.24 13.67
CA TYR A 256 -0.47 7.58 14.44
C TYR A 256 0.67 8.11 13.56
N LEU A 257 0.97 7.41 12.47
CA LEU A 257 2.04 7.83 11.55
C LEU A 257 1.74 9.18 10.91
N ARG A 258 0.48 9.42 10.52
CA ARG A 258 0.03 10.66 9.89
C ARG A 258 0.02 11.84 10.86
N ASP A 259 -0.51 11.65 12.07
CA ASP A 259 -0.87 12.74 12.96
C ASP A 259 0.18 13.02 14.04
N GLU A 260 0.93 12.00 14.46
CA GLU A 260 1.84 12.10 15.60
C GLU A 260 3.32 11.92 15.22
N THR A 261 3.65 11.60 13.97
CA THR A 261 5.03 11.43 13.52
C THR A 261 5.35 12.32 12.32
N GLY A 262 6.64 12.49 12.02
CA GLY A 262 7.09 13.13 10.78
C GLY A 262 7.31 12.13 9.63
N TYR A 263 6.79 10.92 9.70
CA TYR A 263 6.97 9.91 8.67
C TYR A 263 6.27 10.33 7.37
N PRO A 264 6.94 10.30 6.21
CA PRO A 264 6.34 10.71 4.95
C PRO A 264 5.27 9.69 4.49
N MET A 265 4.00 10.03 4.64
CA MET A 265 2.88 9.14 4.35
C MET A 265 2.78 8.73 2.88
N ASP A 266 3.30 9.54 1.97
CA ASP A 266 3.37 9.22 0.54
C ASP A 266 4.19 7.95 0.24
N LEU A 267 5.15 7.59 1.10
CA LEU A 267 5.91 6.34 0.99
C LEU A 267 5.00 5.10 1.15
N ILE A 268 4.04 5.17 2.07
CA ILE A 268 3.04 4.12 2.27
C ILE A 268 2.08 4.09 1.08
N TRP A 269 1.54 5.24 0.70
CA TRP A 269 0.57 5.33 -0.40
C TRP A 269 1.14 4.86 -1.73
N LYS A 270 2.35 5.26 -2.09
CA LYS A 270 3.00 4.80 -3.32
C LYS A 270 3.15 3.28 -3.36
N ASN A 271 3.57 2.67 -2.25
CA ASN A 271 3.69 1.22 -2.18
C ASN A 271 2.32 0.55 -2.25
N MET A 272 1.30 1.01 -1.50
CA MET A 272 -0.04 0.43 -1.52
C MET A 272 -0.68 0.51 -2.91
N ILE A 273 -0.66 1.69 -3.54
CA ILE A 273 -1.27 1.88 -4.86
C ILE A 273 -0.59 1.02 -5.93
N ARG A 274 0.73 0.82 -5.83
CA ARG A 274 1.46 -0.04 -6.76
C ARG A 274 1.20 -1.52 -6.55
N THR A 275 0.97 -1.96 -5.33
CA THR A 275 1.00 -3.39 -4.95
C THR A 275 -0.34 -3.96 -4.52
N MET A 276 -1.32 -3.12 -4.20
CA MET A 276 -2.62 -3.52 -3.66
C MET A 276 -3.77 -3.10 -4.56
N HIS A 277 -4.87 -3.82 -4.46
CA HIS A 277 -6.12 -3.39 -5.08
C HIS A 277 -6.77 -2.25 -4.25
N PRO A 278 -7.40 -1.23 -4.87
CA PRO A 278 -8.08 -0.15 -4.14
C PRO A 278 -9.08 -0.63 -3.09
N HIS A 279 -9.78 -1.72 -3.35
CA HIS A 279 -10.68 -2.33 -2.38
C HIS A 279 -9.99 -2.74 -1.08
N ASP A 280 -8.79 -3.30 -1.17
CA ASP A 280 -8.07 -3.80 0.01
C ASP A 280 -7.62 -2.65 0.93
N PHE A 281 -7.03 -1.60 0.38
CA PHE A 281 -6.65 -0.47 1.24
C PHE A 281 -7.85 0.35 1.71
N THR A 282 -8.95 0.44 0.93
CA THR A 282 -10.21 1.06 1.38
C THR A 282 -10.77 0.32 2.60
N ARG A 283 -10.75 -1.01 2.57
CA ARG A 283 -11.16 -1.85 3.69
C ARG A 283 -10.20 -1.72 4.87
N ASN A 284 -8.91 -1.93 4.63
CA ASN A 284 -7.89 -2.00 5.68
C ASN A 284 -7.72 -0.68 6.45
N LEU A 285 -7.92 0.45 5.78
CA LEU A 285 -7.86 1.78 6.37
C LEU A 285 -9.26 2.34 6.75
N ALA A 286 -10.32 1.52 6.64
CA ALA A 286 -11.71 1.92 6.93
C ALA A 286 -12.13 3.21 6.21
N LEU A 287 -11.71 3.38 4.95
CA LEU A 287 -11.95 4.58 4.15
C LEU A 287 -13.40 4.65 3.66
N THR A 288 -14.35 4.62 4.58
CA THR A 288 -15.78 4.73 4.29
C THR A 288 -16.33 6.03 4.84
N ARG A 289 -17.08 6.76 4.01
CA ARG A 289 -17.78 7.99 4.39
C ARG A 289 -19.28 7.79 4.29
N ILE A 290 -20.01 8.19 5.31
CA ILE A 290 -21.48 8.23 5.30
C ILE A 290 -21.88 9.67 5.02
N ILE A 291 -22.51 9.90 3.86
CA ILE A 291 -22.89 11.23 3.41
C ILE A 291 -24.39 11.44 3.66
N GLU A 292 -24.73 12.39 4.52
CA GLU A 292 -26.11 12.73 4.80
C GLU A 292 -26.77 13.46 3.62
N PRO A 293 -27.97 13.03 3.19
CA PRO A 293 -28.66 13.68 2.08
C PRO A 293 -29.55 14.86 2.51
N THR A 294 -29.73 15.09 3.81
CA THR A 294 -30.73 16.03 4.35
C THR A 294 -30.15 17.08 5.26
N VAL A 295 -29.00 16.84 5.86
CA VAL A 295 -28.29 17.81 6.70
C VAL A 295 -27.17 18.44 5.86
N LEU A 296 -27.07 19.75 5.89
CA LEU A 296 -26.09 20.49 5.11
C LEU A 296 -25.36 21.50 6.02
N ASP A 297 -24.04 21.50 5.94
CA ASP A 297 -23.21 22.59 6.45
C ASP A 297 -23.31 23.77 5.49
N GLU A 298 -24.30 24.64 5.74
CA GLU A 298 -24.61 25.77 4.87
C GLU A 298 -23.44 26.74 4.71
N ALA A 299 -22.64 26.97 5.75
CA ALA A 299 -21.50 27.87 5.70
C ALA A 299 -20.42 27.37 4.74
N THR A 300 -20.02 26.10 4.89
CA THR A 300 -19.06 25.46 4.02
C THR A 300 -19.60 25.31 2.60
N ALA A 301 -20.85 24.88 2.43
CA ALA A 301 -21.49 24.76 1.13
C ALA A 301 -21.56 26.10 0.39
N GLN A 302 -21.90 27.21 1.07
CA GLN A 302 -21.89 28.52 0.48
C GLN A 302 -20.49 28.98 0.09
N SER A 303 -19.49 28.72 0.92
CA SER A 303 -18.08 29.02 0.60
C SER A 303 -17.63 28.28 -0.65
N ILE A 304 -17.97 26.99 -0.78
CA ILE A 304 -17.66 26.18 -1.97
C ILE A 304 -18.29 26.82 -3.22
N ARG A 305 -19.58 27.11 -3.19
CA ARG A 305 -20.31 27.70 -4.32
C ARG A 305 -19.73 29.05 -4.76
N GLN A 306 -19.23 29.84 -3.83
CA GLN A 306 -18.67 31.18 -4.13
C GLN A 306 -17.20 31.13 -4.58
N ASN A 307 -16.40 30.21 -4.04
CA ASN A 307 -14.95 30.27 -4.14
C ASN A 307 -14.32 29.09 -4.90
N ARG A 308 -15.11 28.06 -5.24
CA ARG A 308 -14.60 26.86 -5.92
C ARG A 308 -15.17 26.73 -7.32
N ARG A 309 -14.33 26.22 -8.23
CA ARG A 309 -14.76 25.83 -9.56
C ARG A 309 -15.19 24.36 -9.54
N ILE A 310 -16.44 24.11 -9.92
CA ILE A 310 -17.06 22.79 -9.88
C ILE A 310 -17.35 22.35 -11.30
N ALA A 311 -16.92 21.14 -11.67
CA ALA A 311 -17.22 20.53 -12.96
C ALA A 311 -17.96 19.20 -12.82
N LEU A 312 -18.90 18.96 -13.72
CA LEU A 312 -19.51 17.66 -13.97
C LEU A 312 -19.12 17.21 -15.38
N ALA A 313 -18.35 16.14 -15.48
CA ALA A 313 -18.01 15.49 -16.74
C ALA A 313 -18.90 14.27 -16.95
N MET A 314 -19.53 14.16 -18.12
CA MET A 314 -20.43 13.06 -18.46
C MET A 314 -20.08 12.45 -19.81
N HIS A 315 -20.08 11.10 -19.91
CA HIS A 315 -20.05 10.42 -21.20
C HIS A 315 -21.43 9.81 -21.48
N LEU A 316 -22.13 10.30 -22.52
CA LEU A 316 -23.48 9.87 -22.87
C LEU A 316 -23.48 9.12 -24.20
N TYR A 317 -23.71 7.83 -24.14
CA TYR A 317 -23.75 6.94 -25.30
C TYR A 317 -25.18 6.51 -25.66
N PHE A 318 -26.04 6.28 -24.66
CA PHE A 318 -27.38 5.74 -24.81
C PHE A 318 -28.44 6.83 -24.74
N MET A 319 -29.06 7.18 -25.88
CA MET A 319 -30.03 8.28 -25.94
C MET A 319 -31.33 8.04 -25.17
N ASP A 320 -31.72 6.79 -24.98
CA ASP A 320 -32.88 6.41 -24.15
C ASP A 320 -32.60 6.54 -22.63
N MET A 321 -31.36 6.87 -22.22
CA MET A 321 -31.00 7.21 -20.84
C MET A 321 -30.84 8.72 -20.62
N LEU A 322 -31.11 9.52 -21.64
CA LEU A 322 -30.84 10.97 -21.61
C LEU A 322 -31.61 11.70 -20.49
N ASP A 323 -32.89 11.37 -20.30
CA ASP A 323 -33.72 11.96 -19.25
C ASP A 323 -33.22 11.63 -17.85
N SER A 324 -32.77 10.39 -17.62
CA SER A 324 -32.21 9.97 -16.34
C SER A 324 -30.85 10.66 -16.08
N SER A 325 -30.03 10.79 -17.11
CA SER A 325 -28.74 11.49 -17.04
C SER A 325 -28.91 12.97 -16.74
N LYS A 326 -29.88 13.63 -17.37
CA LYS A 326 -30.28 15.00 -17.08
C LYS A 326 -30.77 15.16 -15.63
N ALA A 327 -31.60 14.22 -15.17
CA ALA A 327 -32.12 14.27 -13.79
C ALA A 327 -31.01 14.16 -12.73
N PHE A 328 -29.93 13.44 -13.01
CA PHE A 328 -28.74 13.43 -12.14
C PHE A 328 -27.97 14.74 -12.23
N ALA A 329 -27.73 15.27 -13.43
CA ALA A 329 -27.05 16.53 -13.65
C ALA A 329 -27.76 17.72 -12.97
N ALA A 330 -29.08 17.73 -12.96
CA ALA A 330 -29.91 18.75 -12.32
C ALA A 330 -29.74 18.85 -10.79
N LYS A 331 -29.09 17.89 -10.16
CA LYS A 331 -28.80 17.89 -8.71
C LYS A 331 -27.53 18.66 -8.36
N PHE A 332 -26.74 19.04 -9.35
CA PHE A 332 -25.51 19.81 -9.14
C PHE A 332 -25.83 21.32 -8.92
N PRO A 333 -25.01 22.04 -8.16
CA PRO A 333 -25.25 23.44 -7.89
C PRO A 333 -25.20 24.30 -9.17
N PRO A 334 -25.92 25.43 -9.21
CA PRO A 334 -25.98 26.33 -10.38
C PRO A 334 -24.61 26.86 -10.85
N GLU A 335 -23.62 26.84 -9.98
CA GLU A 335 -22.24 27.25 -10.28
C GLU A 335 -21.41 26.20 -11.02
N THR A 336 -22.02 25.04 -11.37
CA THR A 336 -21.33 23.94 -12.05
C THR A 336 -21.22 24.16 -13.55
N ASP A 337 -20.05 23.86 -14.10
CA ASP A 337 -19.86 23.72 -15.56
C ASP A 337 -19.97 22.23 -15.93
N ILE A 338 -20.81 21.94 -16.94
CA ILE A 338 -21.06 20.56 -17.41
C ILE A 338 -20.36 20.32 -18.74
N PHE A 339 -19.51 19.30 -18.77
CA PHE A 339 -18.82 18.82 -19.96
C PHE A 339 -19.37 17.45 -20.36
N ILE A 340 -19.99 17.36 -21.52
CA ILE A 340 -20.59 16.12 -22.02
C ILE A 340 -19.84 15.65 -23.26
N SER A 341 -19.42 14.40 -23.27
CA SER A 341 -18.91 13.74 -24.47
C SER A 341 -19.92 12.72 -25.00
N THR A 342 -19.97 12.56 -26.32
CA THR A 342 -20.80 11.57 -27.00
C THR A 342 -20.08 11.03 -28.24
N SER A 343 -20.47 9.84 -28.69
CA SER A 343 -19.73 9.08 -29.72
C SER A 343 -20.10 9.44 -31.17
N SER A 344 -21.10 10.31 -31.41
CA SER A 344 -21.50 10.65 -32.78
C SER A 344 -22.17 12.01 -32.89
N ALA A 345 -22.05 12.62 -34.07
CA ALA A 345 -22.49 14.00 -34.32
C ALA A 345 -24.04 14.15 -34.31
N ASP A 346 -24.78 13.11 -34.64
CA ASP A 346 -26.24 13.11 -34.61
C ASP A 346 -26.83 13.15 -33.20
N LYS A 347 -26.10 12.69 -32.19
CA LYS A 347 -26.52 12.72 -30.78
C LYS A 347 -26.32 14.10 -30.16
N LYS A 348 -25.30 14.85 -30.61
CA LYS A 348 -24.97 16.14 -30.02
C LYS A 348 -26.16 17.11 -29.93
N PRO A 349 -26.93 17.41 -31.00
CA PRO A 349 -28.04 18.35 -30.92
C PRO A 349 -29.15 17.86 -29.99
N GLN A 350 -29.35 16.55 -29.87
CA GLN A 350 -30.33 15.99 -28.95
C GLN A 350 -29.94 16.24 -27.49
N ILE A 351 -28.67 16.02 -27.17
CA ILE A 351 -28.11 16.28 -25.83
C ILE A 351 -28.16 17.78 -25.52
N GLU A 352 -27.72 18.63 -26.44
CA GLU A 352 -27.76 20.09 -26.27
C GLU A 352 -29.20 20.59 -26.00
N THR A 353 -30.18 20.09 -26.76
CA THR A 353 -31.58 20.42 -26.55
C THR A 353 -32.08 19.93 -25.18
N ALA A 354 -31.76 18.72 -24.81
CA ALA A 354 -32.23 18.12 -23.55
C ALA A 354 -31.65 18.85 -22.31
N PHE A 355 -30.41 19.34 -22.39
CA PHE A 355 -29.73 20.00 -21.26
C PHE A 355 -29.86 21.53 -21.27
N ALA A 356 -30.49 22.13 -22.28
CA ALA A 356 -30.58 23.58 -22.46
C ALA A 356 -31.29 24.36 -21.34
N ASP A 357 -32.19 23.71 -20.62
CA ASP A 357 -32.99 24.28 -19.54
C ASP A 357 -32.45 24.01 -18.14
N LEU A 358 -31.26 23.37 -18.02
CA LEU A 358 -30.63 23.15 -16.72
C LEU A 358 -30.14 24.47 -16.10
N ASN A 359 -30.43 24.61 -14.82
CA ASN A 359 -29.94 25.73 -14.04
C ASN A 359 -28.48 25.49 -13.59
N VAL A 360 -27.54 25.63 -14.53
CA VAL A 360 -26.10 25.47 -14.33
C VAL A 360 -25.34 26.58 -15.04
N ARG A 361 -24.04 26.75 -14.74
CA ARG A 361 -23.25 27.83 -15.34
C ARG A 361 -23.07 27.67 -16.84
N SER A 362 -22.72 26.48 -17.28
CA SER A 362 -22.55 26.18 -18.70
C SER A 362 -22.75 24.70 -19.00
N VAL A 363 -23.11 24.39 -20.26
CA VAL A 363 -23.13 23.03 -20.80
C VAL A 363 -22.36 23.01 -22.11
N THR A 364 -21.33 22.16 -22.19
CA THR A 364 -20.52 21.97 -23.39
C THR A 364 -20.61 20.53 -23.85
N VAL A 365 -21.03 20.31 -25.12
CA VAL A 365 -21.15 18.96 -25.72
C VAL A 365 -20.11 18.76 -26.79
N THR A 366 -19.27 17.75 -26.65
CA THR A 366 -18.19 17.40 -27.56
C THR A 366 -18.42 16.01 -28.17
N VAL A 367 -18.20 15.88 -29.47
CA VAL A 367 -18.21 14.59 -30.16
C VAL A 367 -16.78 14.02 -30.12
N VAL A 368 -16.65 12.79 -29.63
CA VAL A 368 -15.38 12.10 -29.46
C VAL A 368 -15.38 10.78 -30.20
N GLU A 369 -14.20 10.24 -30.49
CA GLU A 369 -14.09 8.91 -31.07
C GLU A 369 -14.63 7.84 -30.13
N ASN A 370 -15.33 6.86 -30.68
CA ASN A 370 -15.86 5.73 -29.90
C ASN A 370 -14.73 4.71 -29.63
N GLN A 371 -13.70 5.14 -28.91
CA GLN A 371 -12.52 4.35 -28.58
C GLN A 371 -12.25 4.42 -27.08
N GLY A 372 -11.95 3.26 -26.45
CA GLY A 372 -11.68 3.23 -25.01
C GLY A 372 -12.90 3.40 -24.11
N ARG A 373 -14.11 3.31 -24.67
CA ARG A 373 -15.40 3.47 -23.96
C ARG A 373 -15.45 4.80 -23.17
N ASP A 374 -16.13 4.79 -22.03
CA ASP A 374 -16.26 5.92 -21.09
C ASP A 374 -14.92 6.40 -20.52
N VAL A 375 -14.00 5.49 -20.21
CA VAL A 375 -12.67 5.82 -19.66
C VAL A 375 -11.81 6.53 -20.72
N GLY A 376 -11.83 6.07 -21.97
CA GLY A 376 -11.12 6.73 -23.07
C GLY A 376 -11.63 8.16 -23.29
N ALA A 377 -12.95 8.32 -23.38
CA ALA A 377 -13.60 9.63 -23.51
C ALA A 377 -13.27 10.56 -22.32
N PHE A 378 -13.22 10.01 -21.10
CA PHE A 378 -12.82 10.81 -19.94
C PHE A 378 -11.36 11.26 -20.00
N LEU A 379 -10.42 10.32 -20.13
CA LEU A 379 -9.00 10.63 -20.03
C LEU A 379 -8.48 11.49 -21.19
N CYS A 380 -8.94 11.20 -22.41
CA CYS A 380 -8.41 11.87 -23.60
C CYS A 380 -9.10 13.19 -23.90
N ASP A 381 -10.41 13.29 -23.65
CA ASP A 381 -11.22 14.42 -24.13
C ASP A 381 -11.74 15.32 -23.02
N LEU A 382 -12.20 14.75 -21.89
CA LEU A 382 -12.81 15.52 -20.80
C LEU A 382 -11.78 15.96 -19.75
N ALA A 383 -10.91 15.08 -19.27
CA ALA A 383 -9.97 15.38 -18.20
C ALA A 383 -9.03 16.58 -18.50
N PRO A 384 -8.55 16.81 -19.74
CA PRO A 384 -7.78 18.00 -20.04
C PRO A 384 -8.52 19.31 -19.75
N GLN A 385 -9.85 19.34 -19.90
CA GLN A 385 -10.70 20.51 -19.63
C GLN A 385 -10.96 20.73 -18.14
N LEU A 386 -10.71 19.72 -17.31
CA LEU A 386 -10.99 19.75 -15.87
C LEU A 386 -9.79 20.19 -15.03
N ARG A 387 -8.63 20.42 -15.62
CA ARG A 387 -7.37 20.71 -14.91
C ARG A 387 -7.44 21.94 -14.00
N ASP A 388 -8.22 22.92 -14.39
CA ASP A 388 -8.36 24.19 -13.65
C ASP A 388 -9.53 24.18 -12.65
N TYR A 389 -10.20 23.05 -12.46
CA TYR A 389 -11.31 22.92 -11.53
C TYR A 389 -10.83 22.39 -10.17
N ASP A 390 -11.41 22.95 -9.09
CA ASP A 390 -11.13 22.46 -7.74
C ASP A 390 -11.76 21.10 -7.50
N TYR A 391 -12.99 20.90 -8.04
CA TYR A 391 -13.75 19.66 -7.96
C TYR A 391 -14.28 19.24 -9.31
N ALA A 392 -14.10 17.97 -9.62
CA ALA A 392 -14.65 17.35 -10.81
C ALA A 392 -15.37 16.04 -10.45
N CYS A 393 -16.60 15.91 -10.92
CA CYS A 393 -17.34 14.65 -10.87
C CYS A 393 -17.35 14.02 -12.26
N PHE A 394 -17.04 12.73 -12.37
CA PHE A 394 -17.21 12.00 -13.62
C PHE A 394 -18.34 10.98 -13.48
N MET A 395 -19.27 11.00 -14.44
CA MET A 395 -20.38 10.09 -14.55
C MET A 395 -20.54 9.61 -16.00
N HIS A 396 -21.17 8.48 -16.19
CA HIS A 396 -21.56 8.02 -17.53
C HIS A 396 -22.86 7.23 -17.50
N ASP A 397 -23.54 7.15 -18.64
CA ASP A 397 -24.70 6.28 -18.78
C ASP A 397 -24.26 4.81 -18.83
N LYS A 398 -25.01 3.93 -18.20
CA LYS A 398 -24.67 2.49 -18.09
C LYS A 398 -25.80 1.60 -18.51
N LYS A 399 -25.58 0.83 -19.58
CA LYS A 399 -26.37 -0.35 -19.91
C LYS A 399 -25.46 -1.56 -19.99
N ALA A 400 -25.73 -2.57 -19.19
CA ALA A 400 -25.04 -3.85 -19.31
C ALA A 400 -25.75 -4.72 -20.37
N ILE A 401 -25.53 -4.44 -21.63
CA ILE A 401 -26.09 -5.17 -22.77
C ILE A 401 -25.65 -6.65 -22.75
N GLN A 402 -24.49 -6.92 -22.18
CA GLN A 402 -23.86 -8.24 -22.13
C GLN A 402 -24.31 -9.10 -20.94
N THR A 403 -24.93 -8.50 -19.91
CA THR A 403 -25.39 -9.23 -18.73
C THR A 403 -26.88 -9.51 -18.78
N ARG A 404 -27.27 -10.74 -18.46
CA ARG A 404 -28.67 -11.11 -18.30
C ARG A 404 -28.92 -11.63 -16.88
N PRO A 405 -30.00 -11.22 -16.24
CA PRO A 405 -31.00 -10.24 -16.71
C PRO A 405 -30.48 -8.82 -16.74
N GLY A 406 -31.05 -7.95 -17.59
CA GLY A 406 -30.66 -6.54 -17.74
C GLY A 406 -30.78 -5.69 -16.48
N SER A 407 -31.57 -6.15 -15.49
CA SER A 407 -31.66 -5.53 -14.16
C SER A 407 -30.31 -5.43 -13.44
N VAL A 408 -29.35 -6.33 -13.68
CA VAL A 408 -28.02 -6.31 -13.05
C VAL A 408 -27.30 -5.01 -13.35
N GLY A 409 -27.22 -4.62 -14.63
CA GLY A 409 -26.56 -3.37 -15.02
C GLY A 409 -27.34 -2.12 -14.62
N ALA A 410 -28.66 -2.15 -14.74
CA ALA A 410 -29.51 -1.02 -14.36
C ALA A 410 -29.44 -0.73 -12.85
N SER A 411 -29.53 -1.77 -12.02
CA SER A 411 -29.44 -1.64 -10.56
C SER A 411 -28.05 -1.18 -10.12
N PHE A 412 -26.99 -1.68 -10.75
CA PHE A 412 -25.64 -1.24 -10.47
C PHE A 412 -25.44 0.25 -10.80
N GLY A 413 -25.84 0.69 -11.99
CA GLY A 413 -25.75 2.09 -12.38
C GLY A 413 -26.58 2.99 -11.46
N TYR A 414 -27.78 2.56 -11.07
CA TYR A 414 -28.62 3.29 -10.13
C TYR A 414 -27.94 3.47 -8.77
N VAL A 415 -27.40 2.39 -8.17
CA VAL A 415 -26.73 2.45 -6.88
C VAL A 415 -25.50 3.35 -6.93
N CYS A 416 -24.68 3.27 -8.00
CA CYS A 416 -23.54 4.16 -8.16
C CYS A 416 -23.97 5.63 -8.20
N ASN A 417 -24.94 5.98 -9.03
CA ASN A 417 -25.39 7.35 -9.19
C ASN A 417 -26.07 7.91 -7.92
N GLU A 418 -26.85 7.10 -7.20
CA GLU A 418 -27.43 7.51 -5.91
C GLU A 418 -26.38 7.78 -4.84
N ASN A 419 -25.26 7.09 -4.86
CA ASN A 419 -24.16 7.35 -3.91
C ASN A 419 -23.26 8.53 -4.31
N VAL A 420 -23.32 8.99 -5.54
CA VAL A 420 -22.59 10.19 -6.01
C VAL A 420 -23.45 11.43 -5.93
N CYS A 421 -24.70 11.34 -6.40
CA CYS A 421 -25.59 12.51 -6.52
C CYS A 421 -27.07 12.16 -6.22
N LYS A 422 -27.35 11.77 -4.99
CA LYS A 422 -28.71 11.43 -4.54
C LYS A 422 -29.68 12.60 -4.68
N ASN A 423 -29.29 13.78 -4.20
CA ASN A 423 -29.98 15.05 -4.32
C ASN A 423 -29.00 16.23 -4.20
N ALA A 424 -29.49 17.45 -4.31
CA ALA A 424 -28.63 18.66 -4.27
C ALA A 424 -27.85 18.81 -2.93
N ALA A 425 -28.49 18.55 -1.80
CA ALA A 425 -27.82 18.59 -0.50
C ALA A 425 -26.73 17.53 -0.39
N HIS A 426 -26.97 16.32 -0.90
CA HIS A 426 -25.97 15.25 -0.94
C HIS A 426 -24.75 15.64 -1.78
N VAL A 427 -24.93 16.25 -2.97
CA VAL A 427 -23.81 16.71 -3.80
C VAL A 427 -22.98 17.73 -3.05
N LEU A 428 -23.59 18.71 -2.39
CA LEU A 428 -22.88 19.68 -1.60
C LEU A 428 -22.17 19.08 -0.39
N ASN A 429 -22.79 18.11 0.31
CA ASN A 429 -22.16 17.41 1.41
C ASN A 429 -20.94 16.59 0.95
N VAL A 430 -21.01 15.98 -0.23
CA VAL A 430 -19.85 15.31 -0.83
C VAL A 430 -18.70 16.30 -1.04
N LEU A 431 -18.99 17.51 -1.54
CA LEU A 431 -17.98 18.56 -1.70
C LEU A 431 -17.44 19.05 -0.34
N CYS A 432 -18.30 19.17 0.68
CA CYS A 432 -17.86 19.52 2.04
C CYS A 432 -16.90 18.50 2.65
N GLU A 433 -17.00 17.22 2.32
CA GLU A 433 -16.04 16.22 2.81
C GLU A 433 -14.62 16.48 2.31
N PHE A 434 -14.45 16.96 1.07
CA PHE A 434 -13.13 17.37 0.56
C PHE A 434 -12.55 18.59 1.26
N GLU A 435 -13.42 19.54 1.69
CA GLU A 435 -12.95 20.70 2.48
C GLU A 435 -12.55 20.32 3.91
N LYS A 436 -13.21 19.33 4.50
CA LYS A 436 -12.90 18.84 5.85
C LYS A 436 -11.63 18.03 5.92
N ASP A 437 -11.31 17.28 4.87
CA ASP A 437 -10.19 16.35 4.84
C ASP A 437 -9.23 16.69 3.68
N PRO A 438 -8.09 17.36 3.96
CA PRO A 438 -7.12 17.75 2.95
C PRO A 438 -6.42 16.55 2.28
N TYR A 439 -6.52 15.36 2.87
CA TYR A 439 -5.96 14.14 2.30
C TYR A 439 -6.96 13.37 1.42
N LEU A 440 -8.23 13.78 1.40
CA LEU A 440 -9.23 13.17 0.55
C LEU A 440 -9.03 13.57 -0.91
N GLY A 441 -8.48 12.69 -1.72
CA GLY A 441 -8.25 12.95 -3.15
C GLY A 441 -9.37 12.46 -4.05
N ILE A 442 -10.00 11.34 -3.71
CA ILE A 442 -11.06 10.71 -4.51
C ILE A 442 -12.16 10.19 -3.59
N LEU A 443 -13.41 10.40 -3.95
CA LEU A 443 -14.57 9.78 -3.33
C LEU A 443 -15.36 9.00 -4.40
N CYS A 444 -15.56 7.71 -4.15
CA CYS A 444 -16.26 6.81 -5.06
C CYS A 444 -17.49 6.19 -4.40
N PRO A 445 -18.49 5.73 -5.17
CA PRO A 445 -19.55 4.89 -4.65
C PRO A 445 -18.96 3.65 -3.95
N PRO A 446 -19.61 3.15 -2.89
CA PRO A 446 -19.19 1.91 -2.26
C PRO A 446 -19.37 0.74 -3.23
N TYR A 447 -18.56 -0.29 -3.04
CA TYR A 447 -18.75 -1.54 -3.79
C TYR A 447 -20.11 -2.15 -3.49
N PRO A 448 -20.79 -2.69 -4.51
CA PRO A 448 -22.06 -3.40 -4.29
C PRO A 448 -21.86 -4.57 -3.33
N THR A 449 -22.72 -4.66 -2.33
CA THR A 449 -22.70 -5.75 -1.33
C THR A 449 -23.38 -7.02 -1.82
N HIS A 450 -24.03 -6.99 -3.00
CA HIS A 450 -24.78 -8.09 -3.58
C HIS A 450 -24.53 -8.20 -5.09
N GLY A 451 -24.73 -9.41 -5.62
CA GLY A 451 -24.71 -9.69 -7.06
C GLY A 451 -23.34 -10.08 -7.62
N LEU A 452 -23.29 -10.22 -8.95
CA LEU A 452 -22.10 -10.69 -9.68
C LEU A 452 -20.86 -9.82 -9.48
N TYR A 453 -21.05 -8.53 -9.36
CA TYR A 453 -19.93 -7.59 -9.20
C TYR A 453 -19.24 -7.71 -7.84
N PHE A 454 -19.95 -8.08 -6.80
CA PHE A 454 -19.36 -8.29 -5.48
C PHE A 454 -18.33 -9.44 -5.47
N MET A 455 -18.67 -10.56 -6.08
CA MET A 455 -17.76 -11.73 -6.13
C MET A 455 -16.52 -11.48 -6.98
N ASN A 456 -16.65 -10.77 -8.08
CA ASN A 456 -15.54 -10.51 -9.00
C ASN A 456 -14.54 -9.49 -8.43
N MET A 457 -14.97 -8.61 -7.56
CA MET A 457 -14.12 -7.60 -6.93
C MET A 457 -13.20 -8.19 -5.86
N CYS A 458 -13.59 -9.30 -5.25
CA CYS A 458 -12.77 -10.01 -4.28
C CYS A 458 -11.64 -10.85 -4.92
N SER A 459 -11.70 -11.13 -6.21
CA SER A 459 -10.85 -12.15 -6.83
C SER A 459 -9.79 -11.65 -7.80
N GLY A 460 -9.70 -10.35 -8.12
CA GLY A 460 -8.97 -10.05 -9.33
C GLY A 460 -8.01 -8.89 -9.38
N GLY A 461 -7.97 -8.00 -8.44
CA GLY A 461 -7.07 -6.85 -8.54
C GLY A 461 -7.29 -6.04 -9.83
N TRP A 462 -6.34 -5.25 -10.21
CA TRP A 462 -6.33 -4.48 -11.46
C TRP A 462 -6.29 -5.35 -12.72
N GLY A 463 -5.95 -6.64 -12.57
CA GLY A 463 -5.72 -7.51 -13.72
C GLY A 463 -4.67 -6.90 -14.68
N PRO A 464 -4.86 -7.00 -16.01
CA PRO A 464 -3.95 -6.39 -16.98
C PRO A 464 -4.04 -4.85 -17.01
N ASN A 465 -5.05 -4.25 -16.41
CA ASN A 465 -5.26 -2.80 -16.47
C ASN A 465 -4.22 -2.01 -15.70
N PHE A 466 -3.62 -2.56 -14.64
CA PHE A 466 -2.61 -1.85 -13.87
C PHE A 466 -1.38 -1.49 -14.72
N GLU A 467 -0.79 -2.48 -15.39
CA GLU A 467 0.40 -2.26 -16.22
C GLU A 467 0.08 -1.36 -17.43
N ASN A 468 -1.11 -1.53 -18.00
CA ASN A 468 -1.56 -0.68 -19.10
C ASN A 468 -1.75 0.77 -18.65
N THR A 469 -2.33 0.99 -17.46
CA THR A 469 -2.48 2.33 -16.89
C THR A 469 -1.14 2.96 -16.55
N LYS A 470 -0.23 2.21 -15.94
CA LYS A 470 1.14 2.67 -15.65
C LYS A 470 1.88 3.06 -16.93
N LYS A 471 1.76 2.26 -18.00
CA LYS A 471 2.34 2.58 -19.29
C LYS A 471 1.73 3.84 -19.88
N LEU A 472 0.40 3.95 -19.89
CA LEU A 472 -0.31 5.13 -20.37
C LEU A 472 0.13 6.39 -19.62
N MET A 473 0.26 6.35 -18.31
CA MET A 473 0.73 7.48 -17.52
C MET A 473 2.13 7.91 -17.90
N LYS A 474 3.04 6.95 -18.08
CA LYS A 474 4.40 7.24 -18.56
C LYS A 474 4.39 7.87 -19.96
N ASP A 475 3.55 7.35 -20.86
CA ASP A 475 3.42 7.85 -22.23
C ASP A 475 2.83 9.28 -22.26
N LEU A 476 2.00 9.63 -21.27
CA LEU A 476 1.45 10.97 -21.09
C LEU A 476 2.42 11.95 -20.39
N GLY A 477 3.61 11.49 -20.00
CA GLY A 477 4.62 12.32 -19.32
C GLY A 477 4.25 12.68 -17.87
N GLU A 478 3.21 12.04 -17.32
CA GLU A 478 2.80 12.22 -15.94
C GLU A 478 3.71 11.41 -15.01
N GLN A 479 4.25 12.04 -13.99
CA GLN A 479 4.95 11.34 -12.93
C GLN A 479 3.92 10.64 -12.04
N GLU A 480 4.24 9.47 -11.51
CA GLU A 480 3.39 8.68 -10.60
C GLU A 480 2.83 9.53 -9.42
N LYS A 481 3.52 10.61 -9.07
CA LYS A 481 3.13 11.55 -8.00
C LYS A 481 1.85 12.36 -8.29
N GLU A 482 1.54 12.64 -9.55
CA GLU A 482 0.41 13.52 -9.90
C GLU A 482 -0.94 12.80 -9.96
N LEU A 483 -0.96 11.50 -10.14
CA LEU A 483 -2.20 10.71 -10.16
C LEU A 483 -2.95 10.70 -8.81
N ILE A 484 -2.22 10.80 -7.71
CA ILE A 484 -2.73 10.58 -6.36
C ILE A 484 -3.40 11.84 -5.78
N LEU A 485 -3.09 13.02 -6.30
CA LEU A 485 -3.41 14.29 -5.63
C LEU A 485 -4.57 15.09 -6.25
N ARG A 486 -5.25 14.60 -7.28
CA ARG A 486 -6.38 15.32 -7.87
C ARG A 486 -7.70 14.83 -7.27
N ARG A 487 -8.48 15.78 -6.76
CA ARG A 487 -9.80 15.56 -6.15
C ARG A 487 -10.85 15.27 -7.22
N TYR A 488 -11.08 13.99 -7.55
CA TYR A 488 -12.09 13.58 -8.51
C TYR A 488 -13.18 12.74 -7.85
N PHE A 489 -14.43 13.01 -8.23
CA PHE A 489 -15.52 12.07 -8.06
C PHE A 489 -15.50 11.07 -9.20
N TYR A 490 -15.36 9.81 -8.93
CA TYR A 490 -15.44 8.78 -9.92
C TYR A 490 -16.72 7.98 -9.75
N GLY A 491 -17.65 8.17 -10.67
CA GLY A 491 -18.97 7.51 -10.66
C GLY A 491 -18.98 6.08 -11.10
N GLN A 492 -17.81 5.48 -11.40
CA GLN A 492 -17.74 4.06 -11.70
C GLN A 492 -16.35 3.47 -11.73
N THR A 493 -16.21 2.33 -11.12
CA THR A 493 -15.11 1.41 -11.33
C THR A 493 -15.58 0.19 -12.10
N GLN A 494 -14.79 -0.22 -13.01
CA GLN A 494 -14.75 -1.52 -13.68
C GLN A 494 -15.66 -1.72 -14.84
N THR A 495 -15.00 -1.78 -15.94
CA THR A 495 -15.40 -2.61 -17.03
C THR A 495 -14.51 -3.83 -17.05
N GLU A 496 -15.08 -4.96 -16.80
CA GLU A 496 -14.49 -6.21 -17.22
C GLU A 496 -14.55 -6.35 -18.73
N THR A 497 -13.50 -6.90 -19.25
CA THR A 497 -13.37 -7.45 -20.58
C THR A 497 -14.46 -8.47 -20.88
#